data_51887c79e55617d29ae271a669f350cb
#
_entry.id   51887c79e55617d29ae271a669f350cb
#
_cell.length_a   1.000
_cell.length_b   1.000
_cell.length_c   1.000
_cell.angle_alpha   90.00
_cell.angle_beta   90.00
_cell.angle_gamma   90.00
#
_symmetry.space_group_name_H-M   'P 1'
#
loop_
_entity.id
_entity.type
_entity.pdbx_description
1 polymer ?
#
loop_
_entity_poly.entity_id
_entity_poly.type
_entity_poly.pdbx_seq_one_letter_code
_entity_poly.pdbx_strand_id
1 'polypeptide(L)' 'MENRVKHFREGLGWSQGELARRIGVSRQTINAVETDKYDPSLPLALRIAKLFAVPVDQIFFDRWEPEA' A
#
# COMPACT_ATOMS: atom_id res chain seq x y z
N MET A 1 4.57 2.00 -8.65
CA MET A 1 4.28 3.27 -7.92
C MET A 1 5.05 3.26 -6.61
N GLU A 2 5.76 4.34 -6.34
CA GLU A 2 6.49 4.50 -5.10
C GLU A 2 5.53 4.52 -3.92
N ASN A 3 5.89 3.82 -2.83
CA ASN A 3 4.99 3.72 -1.69
C ASN A 3 5.74 3.45 -0.39
N ARG A 4 5.02 3.58 0.73
CA ARG A 4 5.52 3.33 2.07
C ARG A 4 4.73 2.23 2.78
N VAL A 5 4.16 1.30 2.02
CA VAL A 5 3.37 0.21 2.59
C VAL A 5 4.20 -0.60 3.58
N LYS A 6 5.43 -0.97 3.20
CA LYS A 6 6.32 -1.72 4.08
C LYS A 6 6.60 -0.97 5.38
N HIS A 7 6.83 0.34 5.28
CA HIS A 7 7.10 1.17 6.45
C HIS A 7 5.94 1.12 7.46
N PHE A 8 4.71 1.35 6.99
CA PHE A 8 3.55 1.33 7.87
C PHE A 8 3.27 -0.07 8.40
N ARG A 9 3.43 -1.08 7.55
CA ARG A 9 3.22 -2.48 7.93
C ARG A 9 4.18 -2.89 9.05
N GLU A 10 5.46 -2.61 8.88
CA GLU A 10 6.48 -2.95 9.88
C GLU A 10 6.30 -2.16 11.16
N GLY A 11 5.83 -0.92 11.05
CA GLY A 11 5.52 -0.12 12.23
C GLY A 11 4.42 -0.73 13.10
N LEU A 12 3.54 -1.54 12.50
CA LEU A 12 2.50 -2.25 13.23
C LEU A 12 2.94 -3.67 13.63
N GLY A 13 4.16 -4.07 13.28
CA GLY A 13 4.66 -5.40 13.59
C GLY A 13 4.05 -6.52 12.74
N TRP A 14 3.52 -6.20 11.56
CA TRP A 14 2.85 -7.17 10.70
C TRP A 14 3.79 -7.70 9.62
N SER A 15 3.66 -9.02 9.34
CA SER A 15 4.27 -9.63 8.17
C SER A 15 3.46 -9.26 6.92
N GLN A 16 4.05 -9.50 5.74
CA GLN A 16 3.30 -9.35 4.49
C GLN A 16 2.05 -10.24 4.48
N GLY A 17 2.18 -11.47 5.00
CA GLY A 17 1.05 -12.37 5.09
C GLY A 17 -0.06 -11.86 5.99
N GLU A 18 0.29 -11.24 7.12
CA GLU A 18 -0.70 -10.68 8.03
C GLU A 18 -1.44 -9.52 7.36
N LEU A 19 -0.73 -8.63 6.69
CA LEU A 19 -1.37 -7.53 5.97
C LEU A 19 -2.29 -8.06 4.87
N ALA A 20 -1.81 -9.04 4.10
CA ALA A 20 -2.60 -9.64 3.03
C ALA A 20 -3.90 -10.25 3.57
N ARG A 21 -3.80 -10.99 4.69
CA ARG A 21 -4.96 -11.60 5.33
C ARG A 21 -5.98 -10.55 5.76
N ARG A 22 -5.53 -9.45 6.33
CA ARG A 22 -6.42 -8.40 6.83
C ARG A 22 -7.17 -7.68 5.72
N ILE A 23 -6.55 -7.58 4.55
CA ILE A 23 -7.15 -6.88 3.40
C ILE A 23 -7.93 -7.84 2.50
N GLY A 24 -7.60 -9.14 2.54
CA GLY A 24 -8.25 -10.13 1.70
C GLY A 24 -7.60 -10.31 0.35
N VAL A 25 -6.28 -10.18 0.27
CA VAL A 25 -5.50 -10.42 -0.95
C VAL A 25 -4.40 -11.42 -0.65
N SER A 26 -3.68 -11.87 -1.68
CA SER A 26 -2.57 -12.79 -1.48
C SER A 26 -1.32 -12.04 -0.96
N ARG A 27 -0.44 -12.78 -0.28
CA ARG A 27 0.86 -12.25 0.14
C ARG A 27 1.67 -11.77 -1.06
N GLN A 28 1.56 -12.50 -2.19
CA GLN A 28 2.25 -12.12 -3.42
C GLN A 28 1.82 -10.76 -3.92
N THR A 29 0.54 -10.42 -3.78
CA THR A 29 0.03 -9.09 -4.14
C THR A 29 0.68 -8.02 -3.28
N ILE A 30 0.77 -8.23 -1.97
CA ILE A 30 1.41 -7.28 -1.07
C ILE A 30 2.89 -7.12 -1.43
N ASN A 31 3.58 -8.23 -1.68
CA ASN A 31 4.99 -8.16 -2.06
C ASN A 31 5.18 -7.37 -3.36
N ALA A 32 4.32 -7.61 -4.35
CA ALA A 32 4.40 -6.90 -5.64
C ALA A 32 4.15 -5.40 -5.47
N VAL A 33 3.22 -5.01 -4.59
CA VAL A 33 2.97 -3.60 -4.28
C VAL A 33 4.20 -2.98 -3.61
N GLU A 34 4.74 -3.64 -2.59
CA GLU A 34 5.87 -3.10 -1.82
C GLU A 34 7.15 -2.98 -2.64
N THR A 35 7.35 -3.85 -3.62
CA THR A 35 8.54 -3.83 -4.47
C THR A 35 8.35 -3.02 -5.75
N ASP A 36 7.25 -2.27 -5.84
CA ASP A 36 6.96 -1.37 -6.95
C ASP A 36 6.80 -2.08 -8.30
N LYS A 37 6.40 -3.34 -8.26
CA LYS A 37 6.16 -4.13 -9.48
C LYS A 37 4.70 -4.11 -9.91
N TYR A 38 3.82 -3.59 -9.10
CA TYR A 38 2.39 -3.60 -9.32
C TYR A 38 1.75 -2.39 -8.65
N ASP A 39 1.01 -1.63 -9.43
CA ASP A 39 0.25 -0.51 -8.90
C ASP A 39 -1.10 -1.04 -8.40
N PRO A 40 -1.43 -0.83 -7.13
CA PRO A 40 -2.69 -1.33 -6.61
C PRO A 40 -3.86 -0.64 -7.28
N SER A 41 -4.98 -1.36 -7.41
CA SER A 41 -6.23 -0.75 -7.83
C SER A 41 -6.63 0.31 -6.81
N LEU A 42 -7.47 1.25 -7.22
CA LEU A 42 -7.96 2.26 -6.27
C LEU A 42 -8.65 1.62 -5.06
N PRO A 43 -9.54 0.61 -5.22
CA PRO A 43 -10.13 -0.03 -4.04
C PRO A 43 -9.09 -0.63 -3.11
N LEU A 44 -8.06 -1.27 -3.63
CA LEU A 44 -7.00 -1.85 -2.79
C LEU A 44 -6.22 -0.75 -2.06
N ALA A 45 -5.84 0.30 -2.77
CA ALA A 45 -5.11 1.42 -2.16
C ALA A 45 -5.93 2.06 -1.03
N LEU A 46 -7.23 2.24 -1.24
CA LEU A 46 -8.11 2.82 -0.21
C LEU A 46 -8.27 1.91 1.00
N ARG A 47 -8.33 0.58 0.79
CA ARG A 47 -8.38 -0.37 1.90
C ARG A 47 -7.11 -0.34 2.73
N ILE A 48 -5.96 -0.27 2.06
CA ILE A 48 -4.67 -0.16 2.75
C ILE A 48 -4.63 1.12 3.59
N ALA A 49 -5.06 2.24 3.02
CA ALA A 49 -5.09 3.51 3.73
C ALA A 49 -6.00 3.47 4.96
N LYS A 50 -7.19 2.88 4.81
CA LYS A 50 -8.13 2.76 5.92
C LYS A 50 -7.56 1.87 7.03
N LEU A 51 -6.91 0.78 6.66
CA LEU A 51 -6.34 -0.14 7.63
C LEU A 51 -5.20 0.52 8.43
N PHE A 52 -4.36 1.29 7.75
CA PHE A 52 -3.28 2.02 8.41
C PHE A 52 -3.76 3.31 9.09
N ALA A 53 -5.00 3.72 8.82
CA ALA A 53 -5.59 4.95 9.37
C ALA A 53 -4.79 6.21 9.00
N VAL A 54 -4.29 6.26 7.76
CA VAL A 54 -3.59 7.42 7.21
C VAL A 54 -4.13 7.74 5.81
N PRO A 55 -4.02 8.98 5.35
CA PRO A 55 -4.45 9.34 4.01
C PRO A 55 -3.69 8.55 2.95
N VAL A 56 -4.36 8.20 1.85
CA VAL A 56 -3.77 7.38 0.80
C VAL A 56 -2.53 8.02 0.16
N ASP A 57 -2.51 9.34 0.07
CA ASP A 57 -1.39 10.07 -0.52
C ASP A 57 -0.17 10.17 0.40
N GLN A 58 -0.29 9.72 1.64
CA GLN A 58 0.86 9.54 2.53
C GLN A 58 1.46 8.13 2.42
N ILE A 59 0.79 7.24 1.71
CA ILE A 59 1.25 5.87 1.50
C ILE A 59 1.74 5.67 0.07
N PHE A 60 1.00 6.16 -0.91
CA PHE A 60 1.31 6.00 -2.33
C PHE A 60 1.62 7.35 -2.95
N PHE A 61 2.72 7.43 -3.69
CA PHE A 61 3.22 8.69 -4.21
C PHE A 61 3.18 8.67 -5.73
N ASP A 62 2.45 9.63 -6.30
CA ASP A 62 2.41 9.89 -7.73
C ASP A 62 3.19 11.16 -8.00
N ARG A 63 4.13 11.10 -8.92
CA ARG A 63 4.96 12.25 -9.27
C ARG A 63 4.33 13.15 -10.31
N TRP A 64 3.14 12.78 -10.79
CA TRP A 64 2.43 13.61 -11.74
C TRP A 64 1.98 14.91 -11.09
N GLU A 65 2.20 16.00 -11.79
CA GLU A 65 1.75 17.32 -11.36
C GLU A 65 1.05 18.01 -12.52
N PRO A 66 -0.02 18.78 -12.24
CA PRO A 66 -0.68 19.54 -13.29
C PRO A 66 0.22 20.68 -13.78
N GLU A 67 0.08 21.04 -15.04
CA GLU A 67 0.75 22.23 -15.55
C GLU A 67 0.15 23.47 -14.89
N ALA A 68 1.03 24.41 -14.58
CA ALA A 68 0.62 25.66 -13.94
C ALA A 68 -0.14 26.56 -14.92
#